data_4d93ba0cbc3fa80fa1c16c3bc6659ad4
#
_entry.id   4d93ba0cbc3fa80fa1c16c3bc6659ad4
#
_cell.length_a   1.000
_cell.length_b   1.000
_cell.length_c   1.000
_cell.angle_alpha   90.00
_cell.angle_beta   90.00
_cell.angle_gamma   90.00
#
_symmetry.space_group_name_H-M   'P 1'
#
loop_
_entity.id
_entity.type
_entity.pdbx_description
1 polymer ?
#
loop_
_entity_poly.entity_id
_entity_poly.type
_entity_poly.pdbx_seq_one_letter_code
_entity_poly.pdbx_strand_id
1 'polypeptide(L)'
;MGVKKVNHSGISVSDMEKSLEFYCGVLGLELVMDFDVDRHAGLDEVVGMTNAVGRVVMLAAGDSLVELWCYSHPLGRALPSDYSPSDKGVTHIALEVDDVDEMHMRVVNAGFRAKSAPLDLGIHKTCYVHGPDDEIIELLEDRSDREMMARITRRTLAAREARGSLSEANNNSDQSELNREQVIK
;
A
#
# COMPACT_ATOMS: atom_id res chain seq x y z
N MET A 1 -20.93 12.10 12.37
CA MET A 1 -20.64 11.78 10.95
C MET A 1 -19.25 11.15 10.87
N GLY A 2 -19.04 10.18 9.99
CA GLY A 2 -17.73 9.50 9.84
C GLY A 2 -17.47 9.11 8.39
N VAL A 3 -16.26 8.59 8.11
CA VAL A 3 -15.87 8.03 6.82
C VAL A 3 -16.75 6.82 6.53
N LYS A 4 -17.29 6.72 5.31
CA LYS A 4 -18.15 5.61 4.89
C LYS A 4 -17.33 4.43 4.35
N LYS A 5 -16.36 4.70 3.45
CA LYS A 5 -15.47 3.72 2.82
C LYS A 5 -14.25 4.43 2.20
N VAL A 6 -13.22 3.67 1.86
CA VAL A 6 -12.23 4.12 0.87
C VAL A 6 -12.93 4.11 -0.49
N ASN A 7 -12.93 5.24 -1.19
CA ASN A 7 -13.61 5.35 -2.49
C ASN A 7 -12.69 4.86 -3.62
N HIS A 8 -11.48 5.41 -3.68
CA HIS A 8 -10.45 5.01 -4.64
C HIS A 8 -9.05 5.20 -4.05
N SER A 9 -8.06 4.59 -4.69
CA SER A 9 -6.64 4.87 -4.50
C SER A 9 -6.11 5.57 -5.75
N GLY A 10 -5.44 6.73 -5.58
CA GLY A 10 -4.88 7.49 -6.69
C GLY A 10 -3.40 7.16 -6.90
N ILE A 11 -3.01 6.95 -8.16
CA ILE A 11 -1.63 6.69 -8.59
C ILE A 11 -1.30 7.67 -9.72
N SER A 12 -0.21 8.43 -9.56
CA SER A 12 0.32 9.26 -10.64
C SER A 12 1.27 8.44 -11.50
N VAL A 13 1.04 8.44 -12.81
CA VAL A 13 1.78 7.64 -13.80
C VAL A 13 2.43 8.54 -14.85
N SER A 14 3.53 8.09 -15.43
CA SER A 14 4.25 8.84 -16.46
C SER A 14 3.75 8.57 -17.88
N ASP A 15 3.18 7.38 -18.11
CA ASP A 15 2.68 6.92 -19.41
C ASP A 15 1.36 6.17 -19.20
N MET A 16 0.25 6.79 -19.64
CA MET A 16 -1.09 6.24 -19.46
C MET A 16 -1.29 4.95 -20.25
N GLU A 17 -0.78 4.85 -21.47
CA GLU A 17 -0.99 3.66 -22.31
C GLU A 17 -0.27 2.45 -21.73
N LYS A 18 0.97 2.64 -21.28
CA LYS A 18 1.74 1.59 -20.59
C LYS A 18 1.09 1.18 -19.27
N SER A 19 0.49 2.13 -18.56
CA SER A 19 -0.25 1.85 -17.33
C SER A 19 -1.54 1.08 -17.61
N LEU A 20 -2.28 1.42 -18.67
CA LEU A 20 -3.45 0.66 -19.08
C LEU A 20 -3.10 -0.76 -19.57
N GLU A 21 -1.96 -0.92 -20.27
CA GLU A 21 -1.45 -2.26 -20.60
C GLU A 21 -1.23 -3.10 -19.33
N PHE A 22 -0.63 -2.51 -18.30
CA PHE A 22 -0.38 -3.20 -17.02
C PHE A 22 -1.67 -3.45 -16.25
N TYR A 23 -2.40 -2.38 -15.90
CA TYR A 23 -3.57 -2.50 -15.01
C TYR A 23 -4.75 -3.22 -15.65
N CYS A 24 -5.07 -2.93 -16.91
CA CYS A 24 -6.18 -3.58 -17.62
C CYS A 24 -5.72 -4.85 -18.35
N GLY A 25 -4.61 -4.80 -19.08
CA GLY A 25 -4.15 -5.91 -19.91
C GLY A 25 -3.59 -7.07 -19.10
N VAL A 26 -2.75 -6.78 -18.10
CA VAL A 26 -2.09 -7.81 -17.28
C VAL A 26 -2.88 -8.13 -16.04
N LEU A 27 -3.25 -7.13 -15.23
CA LEU A 27 -3.95 -7.35 -13.96
C LEU A 27 -5.46 -7.57 -14.12
N GLY A 28 -6.05 -7.14 -15.25
CA GLY A 28 -7.45 -7.40 -15.58
C GLY A 28 -8.43 -6.42 -14.93
N LEU A 29 -8.00 -5.22 -14.51
CA LEU A 29 -8.91 -4.19 -14.05
C LEU A 29 -9.77 -3.66 -15.19
N GLU A 30 -11.01 -3.28 -14.90
CA GLU A 30 -11.96 -2.78 -15.87
C GLU A 30 -11.89 -1.25 -15.99
N LEU A 31 -11.78 -0.71 -17.21
CA LEU A 31 -11.83 0.73 -17.47
C LEU A 31 -13.26 1.24 -17.27
N VAL A 32 -13.45 2.16 -16.34
CA VAL A 32 -14.77 2.73 -15.99
C VAL A 32 -14.94 4.15 -16.56
N MET A 33 -13.87 4.96 -16.50
CA MET A 33 -13.93 6.36 -16.93
C MET A 33 -12.56 6.79 -17.44
N ASP A 34 -12.55 7.63 -18.48
CA ASP A 34 -11.36 8.16 -19.13
C ASP A 34 -11.67 9.57 -19.66
N PHE A 35 -10.91 10.57 -19.23
CA PHE A 35 -11.10 11.95 -19.68
C PHE A 35 -9.83 12.80 -19.51
N ASP A 36 -9.76 13.85 -20.32
CA ASP A 36 -8.71 14.84 -20.26
C ASP A 36 -9.10 16.00 -19.33
N VAL A 37 -8.11 16.52 -18.62
CA VAL A 37 -8.20 17.72 -17.79
C VAL A 37 -7.31 18.81 -18.40
N ASP A 38 -7.89 19.98 -18.68
CA ASP A 38 -7.16 21.16 -19.17
C ASP A 38 -7.48 22.38 -18.32
N ARG A 39 -6.57 22.75 -17.41
CA ARG A 39 -6.56 24.00 -16.63
C ARG A 39 -7.90 24.34 -15.97
N HIS A 40 -8.46 23.40 -15.24
CA HIS A 40 -9.72 23.60 -14.52
C HIS A 40 -9.46 24.22 -13.14
N ALA A 41 -9.82 25.50 -12.95
CA ALA A 41 -9.52 26.26 -11.73
C ALA A 41 -9.98 25.57 -10.43
N GLY A 42 -11.17 24.94 -10.40
CA GLY A 42 -11.65 24.20 -9.23
C GLY A 42 -10.84 22.93 -8.95
N LEU A 43 -10.30 22.27 -9.98
CA LEU A 43 -9.41 21.15 -9.78
C LEU A 43 -8.05 21.59 -9.28
N ASP A 44 -7.49 22.68 -9.85
CA ASP A 44 -6.24 23.29 -9.38
C ASP A 44 -6.27 23.57 -7.88
N GLU A 45 -7.39 24.10 -7.39
CA GLU A 45 -7.61 24.36 -5.97
C GLU A 45 -7.63 23.06 -5.15
N VAL A 46 -8.32 22.02 -5.62
CA VAL A 46 -8.41 20.73 -4.93
C VAL A 46 -7.05 20.02 -4.84
N VAL A 47 -6.29 20.01 -5.94
CA VAL A 47 -4.98 19.32 -5.98
C VAL A 47 -3.82 20.20 -5.50
N GLY A 48 -4.06 21.50 -5.25
CA GLY A 48 -3.04 22.45 -4.82
C GLY A 48 -1.97 22.74 -5.88
N MET A 49 -2.34 22.66 -7.16
CA MET A 49 -1.46 22.93 -8.31
C MET A 49 -1.97 24.12 -9.11
N THR A 50 -1.16 24.63 -10.03
CA THR A 50 -1.54 25.72 -10.93
C THR A 50 -1.50 25.25 -12.37
N ASN A 51 -2.58 25.48 -13.10
CA ASN A 51 -2.73 25.09 -14.51
C ASN A 51 -2.50 23.59 -14.73
N ALA A 52 -3.08 22.74 -13.89
CA ALA A 52 -2.99 21.29 -14.03
C ALA A 52 -3.59 20.84 -15.38
N VAL A 53 -2.81 20.05 -16.09
CA VAL A 53 -3.19 19.43 -17.38
C VAL A 53 -2.81 17.96 -17.30
N GLY A 54 -3.69 17.08 -17.74
CA GLY A 54 -3.41 15.65 -17.74
C GLY A 54 -4.58 14.81 -18.19
N ARG A 55 -4.40 13.51 -18.14
CA ARG A 55 -5.45 12.51 -18.40
C ARG A 55 -5.72 11.74 -17.11
N VAL A 56 -6.99 11.51 -16.84
CA VAL A 56 -7.48 10.77 -15.67
C VAL A 56 -8.22 9.54 -16.14
N VAL A 57 -7.87 8.41 -15.57
CA VAL A 57 -8.56 7.15 -15.82
C VAL A 57 -8.98 6.53 -14.51
N MET A 58 -10.22 6.06 -14.45
CA MET A 58 -10.73 5.30 -13.32
C MET A 58 -10.89 3.83 -13.72
N LEU A 59 -10.30 2.95 -12.93
CA LEU A 59 -10.34 1.50 -13.13
C LEU A 59 -11.09 0.84 -11.99
N ALA A 60 -11.91 -0.17 -12.29
CA ALA A 60 -12.58 -0.99 -11.27
C ALA A 60 -11.75 -2.24 -10.97
N ALA A 61 -11.59 -2.53 -9.68
CA ALA A 61 -11.07 -3.77 -9.10
C ALA A 61 -12.15 -4.31 -8.15
N GLY A 62 -13.11 -5.08 -8.67
CA GLY A 62 -14.32 -5.44 -7.93
C GLY A 62 -15.09 -4.20 -7.47
N ASP A 63 -15.36 -4.11 -6.16
CA ASP A 63 -16.05 -2.95 -5.55
C ASP A 63 -15.13 -1.76 -5.24
N SER A 64 -13.84 -1.87 -5.52
CA SER A 64 -12.83 -0.84 -5.28
C SER A 64 -12.44 -0.16 -6.59
N LEU A 65 -11.92 1.08 -6.49
CA LEU A 65 -11.48 1.83 -7.65
C LEU A 65 -9.99 2.21 -7.51
N VAL A 66 -9.31 2.20 -8.65
CA VAL A 66 -7.96 2.74 -8.82
C VAL A 66 -8.04 3.89 -9.81
N GLU A 67 -7.59 5.07 -9.40
CA GLU A 67 -7.52 6.27 -10.23
C GLU A 67 -6.08 6.45 -10.73
N LEU A 68 -5.91 6.52 -12.04
CA LEU A 68 -4.63 6.82 -12.68
C LEU A 68 -4.62 8.27 -13.14
N TRP A 69 -3.57 9.03 -12.74
CA TRP A 69 -3.31 10.39 -13.19
C TRP A 69 -2.04 10.46 -14.00
N CYS A 70 -2.13 10.86 -15.26
CA CYS A 70 -0.98 11.17 -16.10
C CYS A 70 -0.91 12.67 -16.34
N TYR A 71 -0.12 13.38 -15.50
CA TYR A 71 0.04 14.83 -15.63
C TYR A 71 1.00 15.20 -16.75
N SER A 72 0.55 16.03 -17.69
CA SER A 72 1.41 16.67 -18.67
C SER A 72 1.90 18.04 -18.18
N HIS A 73 1.19 18.67 -17.20
CA HIS A 73 1.62 19.87 -16.50
C HIS A 73 0.96 19.97 -15.10
N PRO A 74 1.74 20.26 -14.03
CA PRO A 74 3.19 20.15 -13.97
C PRO A 74 3.63 18.68 -14.05
N LEU A 75 4.82 18.44 -14.60
CA LEU A 75 5.37 17.08 -14.62
C LEU A 75 5.69 16.60 -13.21
N GLY A 76 5.28 15.38 -12.91
CA GLY A 76 5.61 14.69 -11.66
C GLY A 76 7.09 14.28 -11.58
N ARG A 77 7.54 13.99 -10.37
CA ARG A 77 8.86 13.40 -10.13
C ARG A 77 8.71 11.88 -10.05
N ALA A 78 9.66 11.16 -10.63
CA ALA A 78 9.73 9.71 -10.47
C ALA A 78 9.94 9.33 -8.99
N LEU A 79 9.52 8.12 -8.63
CA LEU A 79 9.88 7.54 -7.33
C LEU A 79 11.40 7.42 -7.22
N PRO A 80 11.99 7.59 -6.03
CA PRO A 80 13.40 7.31 -5.81
C PRO A 80 13.75 5.87 -6.21
N SER A 81 14.95 5.68 -6.80
CA SER A 81 15.38 4.34 -7.25
C SER A 81 15.57 3.33 -6.10
N ASP A 82 15.72 3.83 -4.88
CA ASP A 82 15.82 3.07 -3.63
C ASP A 82 14.51 3.03 -2.82
N TYR A 83 13.38 3.44 -3.43
CA TYR A 83 12.06 3.43 -2.79
C TYR A 83 11.73 2.06 -2.19
N SER A 84 11.32 2.08 -0.93
CA SER A 84 11.13 0.90 -0.10
C SER A 84 9.77 0.93 0.59
N PRO A 85 9.15 -0.25 0.85
CA PRO A 85 7.94 -0.33 1.70
C PRO A 85 8.12 0.21 3.13
N SER A 86 9.35 0.49 3.56
CA SER A 86 9.64 1.14 4.85
C SER A 86 9.55 2.66 4.80
N ASP A 87 9.45 3.27 3.62
CA ASP A 87 9.31 4.71 3.46
C ASP A 87 7.94 5.18 3.96
N LYS A 88 7.90 6.41 4.48
CA LYS A 88 6.67 6.93 5.05
C LYS A 88 5.72 7.39 3.95
N GLY A 89 4.47 6.94 4.04
CA GLY A 89 3.41 7.29 3.11
C GLY A 89 2.54 6.08 2.75
N VAL A 90 1.82 6.16 1.65
CA VAL A 90 1.15 5.02 1.03
C VAL A 90 2.19 4.30 0.17
N THR A 91 2.66 3.15 0.62
CA THR A 91 3.78 2.44 0.00
C THR A 91 3.37 1.43 -1.04
N HIS A 92 2.16 0.91 -0.97
CA HIS A 92 1.60 -0.03 -1.93
C HIS A 92 0.07 -0.01 -1.89
N ILE A 93 -0.54 -0.56 -2.92
CA ILE A 93 -1.93 -1.02 -2.90
C ILE A 93 -1.94 -2.54 -3.01
N ALA A 94 -2.85 -3.19 -2.28
CA ALA A 94 -3.06 -4.63 -2.37
C ALA A 94 -4.28 -4.92 -3.25
N LEU A 95 -4.10 -5.82 -4.22
CA LEU A 95 -5.14 -6.35 -5.08
C LEU A 95 -5.36 -7.82 -4.73
N GLU A 96 -6.57 -8.15 -4.30
CA GLU A 96 -6.94 -9.52 -4.04
C GLU A 96 -7.13 -10.26 -5.37
N VAL A 97 -6.53 -11.43 -5.47
CA VAL A 97 -6.55 -12.29 -6.66
C VAL A 97 -6.89 -13.73 -6.26
N ASP A 98 -7.48 -14.48 -7.19
CA ASP A 98 -7.87 -15.87 -6.95
C ASP A 98 -6.64 -16.80 -6.83
N ASP A 99 -5.58 -16.53 -7.61
CA ASP A 99 -4.34 -17.31 -7.65
C ASP A 99 -3.14 -16.40 -7.83
N VAL A 100 -2.35 -16.24 -6.77
CA VAL A 100 -1.15 -15.38 -6.78
C VAL A 100 -0.05 -15.94 -7.69
N ASP A 101 0.10 -17.25 -7.82
CA ASP A 101 1.14 -17.85 -8.69
C ASP A 101 0.82 -17.56 -10.16
N GLU A 102 -0.45 -17.75 -10.57
CA GLU A 102 -0.88 -17.45 -11.93
C GLU A 102 -0.72 -15.95 -12.25
N MET A 103 -1.19 -15.07 -11.37
CA MET A 103 -1.09 -13.63 -11.59
C MET A 103 0.35 -13.15 -11.61
N HIS A 104 1.20 -13.67 -10.72
CA HIS A 104 2.64 -13.40 -10.74
C HIS A 104 3.28 -13.80 -12.08
N MET A 105 2.98 -14.99 -12.58
CA MET A 105 3.49 -15.45 -13.89
C MET A 105 3.01 -14.53 -15.03
N ARG A 106 1.75 -14.09 -15.01
CA ARG A 106 1.22 -13.14 -16.02
C ARG A 106 2.02 -11.84 -16.02
N VAL A 107 2.28 -11.27 -14.84
CA VAL A 107 3.07 -10.05 -14.67
C VAL A 107 4.49 -10.21 -15.23
N VAL A 108 5.19 -11.29 -14.84
CA VAL A 108 6.57 -11.54 -15.29
C VAL A 108 6.64 -11.83 -16.78
N ASN A 109 5.72 -12.62 -17.32
CA ASN A 109 5.67 -12.92 -18.76
C ASN A 109 5.35 -11.69 -19.61
N ALA A 110 4.63 -10.72 -19.08
CA ALA A 110 4.39 -9.42 -19.73
C ALA A 110 5.59 -8.46 -19.63
N GLY A 111 6.69 -8.89 -18.98
CA GLY A 111 7.93 -8.12 -18.89
C GLY A 111 8.00 -7.13 -17.71
N PHE A 112 7.03 -7.16 -16.79
CA PHE A 112 7.06 -6.35 -15.57
C PHE A 112 7.87 -7.05 -14.47
N ARG A 113 8.40 -6.25 -13.54
CA ARG A 113 9.27 -6.78 -12.48
C ARG A 113 8.46 -7.30 -11.29
N ALA A 114 8.87 -8.43 -10.75
CA ALA A 114 8.45 -8.88 -9.43
C ALA A 114 9.54 -8.58 -8.40
N LYS A 115 9.15 -8.15 -7.19
CA LYS A 115 10.05 -7.92 -6.07
C LYS A 115 10.40 -9.23 -5.36
N SER A 116 9.47 -10.19 -5.37
CA SER A 116 9.65 -11.53 -4.82
C SER A 116 8.81 -12.55 -5.57
N ALA A 117 9.18 -13.82 -5.48
CA ALA A 117 8.25 -14.90 -5.78
C ALA A 117 7.09 -14.92 -4.77
N PRO A 118 5.94 -15.53 -5.11
CA PRO A 118 4.85 -15.74 -4.18
C PRO A 118 5.28 -16.53 -2.94
N LEU A 119 4.86 -16.06 -1.75
CA LEU A 119 5.15 -16.69 -0.46
C LEU A 119 3.85 -16.95 0.29
N ASP A 120 3.71 -18.16 0.82
CA ASP A 120 2.62 -18.55 1.69
C ASP A 120 2.96 -18.17 3.14
N LEU A 121 2.22 -17.20 3.70
CA LEU A 121 2.36 -16.71 5.06
C LEU A 121 1.28 -17.29 6.01
N GLY A 122 0.54 -18.30 5.54
CA GLY A 122 -0.52 -18.99 6.27
C GLY A 122 -1.89 -18.35 6.11
N ILE A 123 -2.05 -17.08 6.54
CA ILE A 123 -3.30 -16.31 6.39
C ILE A 123 -3.43 -15.68 5.00
N HIS A 124 -2.32 -15.47 4.32
CA HIS A 124 -2.23 -14.92 2.99
C HIS A 124 -1.18 -15.67 2.19
N LYS A 125 -1.41 -15.76 0.88
CA LYS A 125 -0.32 -15.98 -0.06
C LYS A 125 -0.13 -14.68 -0.84
N THR A 126 1.09 -14.18 -0.92
CA THR A 126 1.31 -12.84 -1.44
C THR A 126 2.67 -12.68 -2.09
N CYS A 127 2.79 -11.71 -2.98
CA CYS A 127 4.04 -11.18 -3.49
C CYS A 127 3.90 -9.72 -3.87
N TYR A 128 5.02 -9.00 -3.98
CA TYR A 128 5.06 -7.64 -4.50
C TYR A 128 5.57 -7.65 -5.94
N VAL A 129 4.89 -6.89 -6.80
CA VAL A 129 5.28 -6.59 -8.16
C VAL A 129 5.42 -5.08 -8.35
N HIS A 130 6.09 -4.66 -9.42
CA HIS A 130 6.23 -3.26 -9.76
C HIS A 130 5.36 -2.93 -10.98
N GLY A 131 4.59 -1.86 -10.85
CA GLY A 131 3.94 -1.25 -11.99
C GLY A 131 4.91 -0.47 -12.88
N PRO A 132 4.40 0.19 -13.94
CA PRO A 132 5.22 0.86 -14.96
C PRO A 132 6.13 1.97 -14.43
N ASP A 133 5.74 2.66 -13.36
CA ASP A 133 6.47 3.76 -12.72
C ASP A 133 7.17 3.33 -11.42
N ASP A 134 7.45 2.03 -11.28
CA ASP A 134 8.07 1.41 -10.11
C ASP A 134 7.21 1.44 -8.83
N GLU A 135 5.95 1.84 -8.93
CA GLU A 135 4.99 1.73 -7.83
C GLU A 135 4.80 0.27 -7.41
N ILE A 136 4.58 0.06 -6.12
CA ILE A 136 4.48 -1.29 -5.56
C ILE A 136 3.02 -1.72 -5.53
N ILE A 137 2.74 -2.86 -6.16
CA ILE A 137 1.45 -3.55 -6.13
C ILE A 137 1.63 -4.87 -5.38
N GLU A 138 0.84 -5.08 -4.35
CA GLU A 138 0.74 -6.38 -3.69
C GLU A 138 -0.31 -7.23 -4.39
N LEU A 139 0.08 -8.44 -4.81
CA LEU A 139 -0.87 -9.47 -5.23
C LEU A 139 -1.15 -10.33 -4.01
N LEU A 140 -2.43 -10.42 -3.63
CA LEU A 140 -2.85 -11.03 -2.38
C LEU A 140 -3.94 -12.09 -2.60
N GLU A 141 -3.68 -13.32 -2.22
CA GLU A 141 -4.68 -14.38 -2.04
C GLU A 141 -5.05 -14.42 -0.56
N ASP A 142 -6.16 -13.77 -0.19
CA ASP A 142 -6.59 -13.66 1.20
C ASP A 142 -7.34 -14.92 1.65
N ARG A 143 -6.84 -15.55 2.71
CA ARG A 143 -7.44 -16.72 3.36
C ARG A 143 -7.92 -16.38 4.78
N SER A 144 -7.88 -15.08 5.14
CA SER A 144 -8.27 -14.64 6.47
C SER A 144 -9.78 -14.40 6.58
N ASP A 145 -10.28 -14.58 7.80
CA ASP A 145 -11.60 -14.13 8.18
C ASP A 145 -11.54 -13.15 9.37
N ARG A 146 -12.64 -12.48 9.65
CA ARG A 146 -12.73 -11.50 10.73
C ARG A 146 -12.39 -12.08 12.10
N GLU A 147 -12.73 -13.35 12.35
CA GLU A 147 -12.48 -14.00 13.62
C GLU A 147 -10.99 -14.30 13.79
N MET A 148 -10.34 -14.82 12.73
CA MET A 148 -8.90 -15.04 12.69
C MET A 148 -8.13 -13.73 12.93
N MET A 149 -8.49 -12.64 12.24
CA MET A 149 -7.87 -11.32 12.41
C MET A 149 -8.03 -10.81 13.84
N ALA A 150 -9.23 -10.90 14.41
CA ALA A 150 -9.50 -10.51 15.79
C ALA A 150 -8.70 -11.36 16.79
N ARG A 151 -8.53 -12.66 16.54
CA ARG A 151 -7.73 -13.57 17.37
C ARG A 151 -6.24 -13.19 17.34
N ILE A 152 -5.69 -12.91 16.16
CA ILE A 152 -4.30 -12.47 16.00
C ILE A 152 -4.09 -11.16 16.76
N THR A 153 -4.99 -10.19 16.59
CA THR A 153 -4.94 -8.90 17.28
C THR A 153 -4.93 -9.08 18.80
N ARG A 154 -5.86 -9.86 19.36
CA ARG A 154 -5.92 -10.13 20.82
C ARG A 154 -4.63 -10.75 21.34
N ARG A 155 -4.06 -11.74 20.63
CA ARG A 155 -2.79 -12.38 21.04
C ARG A 155 -1.62 -11.37 21.01
N THR A 156 -1.57 -10.50 20.00
CA THR A 156 -0.52 -9.50 19.88
C THR A 156 -0.61 -8.45 20.98
N LEU A 157 -1.82 -7.98 21.31
CA LEU A 157 -2.04 -7.03 22.39
C LEU A 157 -1.66 -7.64 23.75
N ALA A 158 -2.10 -8.84 24.06
CA ALA A 158 -1.72 -9.54 25.29
C ALA A 158 -0.19 -9.74 25.42
N ALA A 159 0.49 -10.07 24.32
CA ALA A 159 1.95 -10.21 24.32
C ALA A 159 2.67 -8.86 24.53
N ARG A 160 2.12 -7.74 24.03
CA ARG A 160 2.66 -6.39 24.28
C ARG A 160 2.48 -5.97 25.72
N GLU A 161 1.31 -6.21 26.31
CA GLU A 161 1.03 -5.94 27.74
C GLU A 161 1.96 -6.71 28.65
N ALA A 162 2.16 -8.02 28.38
CA ALA A 162 3.10 -8.86 29.15
C ALA A 162 4.55 -8.37 29.06
N ARG A 163 5.00 -7.86 27.90
CA ARG A 163 6.35 -7.26 27.74
C ARG A 163 6.46 -5.92 28.45
N GLY A 164 5.42 -5.08 28.43
CA GLY A 164 5.38 -3.80 29.13
C GLY A 164 5.50 -3.99 30.64
N SER A 165 4.74 -4.90 31.22
CA SER A 165 4.79 -5.21 32.64
C SER A 165 6.14 -5.80 33.12
N LEU A 166 6.81 -6.58 32.25
CA LEU A 166 8.17 -7.08 32.55
C LEU A 166 9.23 -5.97 32.54
N SER A 167 9.10 -4.99 31.64
CA SER A 167 10.04 -3.85 31.60
C SER A 167 9.88 -2.91 32.79
N GLU A 168 8.65 -2.70 33.25
CA GLU A 168 8.37 -1.91 34.47
C GLU A 168 8.83 -2.61 35.73
N ALA A 169 8.67 -3.94 35.82
CA ALA A 169 9.17 -4.73 36.97
C ALA A 169 10.70 -4.71 37.04
N ASN A 170 11.41 -4.80 35.90
CA ASN A 170 12.88 -4.71 35.87
C ASN A 170 13.38 -3.31 36.25
N ASN A 171 12.76 -2.25 35.78
CA ASN A 171 13.13 -0.87 36.15
C ASN A 171 12.88 -0.59 37.63
N ASN A 172 11.83 -1.15 38.24
CA ASN A 172 11.57 -1.00 39.67
C ASN A 172 12.54 -1.80 40.53
N SER A 173 13.03 -2.96 40.06
CA SER A 173 14.05 -3.74 40.77
C SER A 173 15.40 -3.03 40.79
N ASP A 174 15.82 -2.47 39.63
CA ASP A 174 17.07 -1.71 39.52
C ASP A 174 17.09 -0.44 40.40
N GLN A 175 15.95 0.30 40.43
CA GLN A 175 15.83 1.45 41.34
C GLN A 175 15.83 1.08 42.83
N SER A 176 15.28 -0.08 43.19
CA SER A 176 15.28 -0.55 44.55
C SER A 176 16.68 -1.00 45.04
N GLU A 177 17.51 -1.54 44.14
CA GLU A 177 18.93 -1.86 44.44
C GLU A 177 19.78 -0.61 44.56
N LEU A 178 19.64 0.37 43.68
CA LEU A 178 20.34 1.66 43.75
C LEU A 178 20.03 2.44 45.05
N ASN A 179 18.77 2.40 45.49
CA ASN A 179 18.38 3.03 46.76
C ASN A 179 18.90 2.30 47.99
N ARG A 180 19.15 0.99 47.92
CA ARG A 180 19.78 0.23 49.06
C ARG A 180 21.26 0.53 49.17
N GLU A 181 21.99 0.73 48.08
CA GLU A 181 23.40 1.09 48.10
C GLU A 181 23.67 2.53 48.60
N GLN A 182 22.68 3.45 48.46
CA GLN A 182 22.81 4.81 49.00
C GLN A 182 22.53 4.97 50.50
N VAL A 183 21.94 3.96 51.14
CA VAL A 183 21.61 4.00 52.57
C VAL A 183 22.74 3.43 53.44
N ILE A 184 23.79 2.82 52.83
CA ILE A 184 24.91 2.18 53.56
C ILE A 184 26.18 3.07 53.56
N LYS A 185 26.09 4.32 53.12
CA LYS A 185 27.15 5.33 53.27
C LYS A 185 26.71 6.41 54.26
#